data_d61b5c133e92d9da1a273e3a39812bb9
#
_entry.id   d61b5c133e92d9da1a273e3a39812bb9
#
_cell.length_a   1.000
_cell.length_b   1.000
_cell.length_c   1.000
_cell.angle_alpha   90.00
_cell.angle_beta   90.00
_cell.angle_gamma   90.00
#
_symmetry.space_group_name_H-M   'P 1'
#
loop_
_entity.id
_entity.type
_entity.pdbx_description
1 polymer ?
#
loop_
_entity_poly.entity_id
_entity_poly.type
_entity_poly.pdbx_seq_one_letter_code
_entity_poly.pdbx_strand_id
1 'polypeptide(L)'
;MEVYGPVIESVFQRDGIPAYISRRSDILAKPPLTMLLGAGDAVTGGFRREDMFRYLKTGMAGITAEECDLLENYVILWSIRGNMWLRDTEWTANPDGYGQEMTPERQQRLAEVNRIRQKVRSTLLPLSDGLKDRPKARDKAEMLYIFAEESGVPQRLKETAEDLLRQGQAQLAEEYSQLWRILCGVLDQMAEILGEMELSGEEFARLLRLVLTQYSVGTIPATLDQVKVSELTRNDRHSVKRLFLLGANDHVLPQPPSGHGLLEPEEREVLQQRDILLSDAAFDPLDNELQNIYACLAQPSEHLTVSYPVTDHNGGQLRPSFVVRRLERLFPGLMPERETVRLLTPAVALEEASQEMGGSLWRYFAGREEYAGTLAAMERARQLRRGRLSPAAGQSLYGTRMGMSASRMDIFRSRRLVRMLLTVSTWSLS
;
A
#
# COMPACT_ATOMS: atom_id res chain seq x y z
N MET A 1 -3.41 -1.55 -11.93
CA MET A 1 -2.27 -1.13 -11.05
C MET A 1 -2.07 -2.03 -9.83
N GLU A 2 -3.12 -2.60 -9.26
CA GLU A 2 -3.01 -3.44 -8.03
C GLU A 2 -2.02 -4.61 -8.19
N VAL A 3 -2.04 -5.31 -9.31
CA VAL A 3 -1.18 -6.49 -9.54
C VAL A 3 0.24 -6.12 -9.97
N TYR A 4 0.36 -5.19 -10.92
CA TYR A 4 1.66 -4.85 -11.51
C TYR A 4 2.41 -3.74 -10.79
N GLY A 5 1.70 -2.81 -10.13
CA GLY A 5 2.30 -1.64 -9.48
C GLY A 5 3.43 -1.99 -8.52
N PRO A 6 3.21 -2.85 -7.51
CA PRO A 6 4.25 -3.22 -6.55
C PRO A 6 5.46 -3.92 -7.18
N VAL A 7 5.22 -4.71 -8.24
CA VAL A 7 6.29 -5.41 -8.96
C VAL A 7 7.13 -4.42 -9.76
N ILE A 8 6.48 -3.50 -10.49
CA ILE A 8 7.16 -2.46 -11.26
C ILE A 8 7.99 -1.57 -10.33
N GLU A 9 7.41 -1.13 -9.22
CA GLU A 9 8.10 -0.31 -8.21
C GLU A 9 9.36 -1.01 -7.70
N SER A 10 9.24 -2.26 -7.29
CA SER A 10 10.37 -3.05 -6.79
C SER A 10 11.47 -3.25 -7.83
N VAL A 11 11.10 -3.52 -9.09
CA VAL A 11 12.07 -3.73 -10.18
C VAL A 11 12.76 -2.42 -10.54
N PHE A 12 12.00 -1.33 -10.69
CA PHE A 12 12.57 -0.04 -11.08
C PHE A 12 13.48 0.52 -9.97
N GLN A 13 13.09 0.36 -8.71
CA GLN A 13 13.93 0.76 -7.58
C GLN A 13 15.23 -0.06 -7.52
N ARG A 14 15.14 -1.38 -7.74
CA ARG A 14 16.32 -2.27 -7.77
C ARG A 14 17.28 -1.90 -8.89
N ASP A 15 16.74 -1.56 -10.05
CA ASP A 15 17.54 -1.29 -11.26
C ASP A 15 17.89 0.20 -11.42
N GLY A 16 17.54 1.05 -10.43
CA GLY A 16 17.84 2.48 -10.42
C GLY A 16 17.10 3.28 -11.51
N ILE A 17 15.95 2.77 -12.00
CA ILE A 17 15.15 3.43 -13.03
C ILE A 17 14.21 4.45 -12.38
N PRO A 18 14.36 5.76 -12.64
CA PRO A 18 13.47 6.77 -12.11
C PRO A 18 12.06 6.56 -12.69
N ALA A 19 11.07 6.44 -11.83
CA ALA A 19 9.71 6.20 -12.25
C ALA A 19 8.70 7.00 -11.43
N TYR A 20 7.68 7.49 -12.10
CA TYR A 20 6.48 8.02 -11.49
C TYR A 20 5.35 7.02 -11.62
N ILE A 21 4.85 6.52 -10.49
CA ILE A 21 3.76 5.55 -10.45
C ILE A 21 2.47 6.29 -10.06
N SER A 22 1.59 6.51 -11.04
CA SER A 22 0.29 7.13 -10.82
C SER A 22 -0.66 6.12 -10.16
N ARG A 23 -0.66 6.07 -8.84
CA ARG A 23 -1.60 5.24 -8.07
C ARG A 23 -2.41 6.11 -7.11
N ARG A 24 -3.62 5.66 -6.76
CA ARG A 24 -4.32 6.22 -5.61
C ARG A 24 -3.65 5.69 -4.35
N SER A 25 -3.10 6.57 -3.56
CA SER A 25 -2.60 6.20 -2.25
C SER A 25 -3.79 6.12 -1.30
N ASP A 26 -3.93 4.99 -0.64
CA ASP A 26 -4.88 4.87 0.47
C ASP A 26 -4.37 5.71 1.64
N ILE A 27 -5.03 6.83 1.87
CA ILE A 27 -4.65 7.75 2.94
C ILE A 27 -4.96 7.18 4.32
N LEU A 28 -5.96 6.28 4.43
CA LEU A 28 -6.35 5.69 5.72
C LEU A 28 -5.29 4.74 6.28
N ALA A 29 -4.49 4.12 5.41
CA ALA A 29 -3.39 3.26 5.81
C ALA A 29 -2.14 4.03 6.28
N LYS A 30 -2.11 5.35 6.13
CA LYS A 30 -0.98 6.17 6.60
C LYS A 30 -0.99 6.29 8.13
N PRO A 31 0.17 6.10 8.79
CA PRO A 31 0.24 6.07 10.26
C PRO A 31 -0.48 7.21 11.00
N PRO A 32 -0.39 8.49 10.56
CA PRO A 32 -1.07 9.58 11.24
C PRO A 32 -2.60 9.46 11.21
N LEU A 33 -3.17 9.05 10.07
CA LEU A 33 -4.62 8.84 9.96
C LEU A 33 -5.07 7.56 10.66
N THR A 34 -4.26 6.50 10.58
CA THR A 34 -4.51 5.27 11.37
C THR A 34 -4.52 5.57 12.86
N MET A 35 -3.61 6.44 13.35
CA MET A 35 -3.57 6.88 14.74
C MET A 35 -4.84 7.64 15.12
N LEU A 36 -5.22 8.63 14.33
CA LEU A 36 -6.39 9.47 14.58
C LEU A 36 -7.69 8.66 14.61
N LEU A 37 -7.89 7.84 13.58
CA LEU A 37 -9.07 6.97 13.47
C LEU A 37 -9.06 5.89 14.57
N GLY A 38 -7.88 5.33 14.88
CA GLY A 38 -7.72 4.36 15.95
C GLY A 38 -8.03 4.94 17.34
N ALA A 39 -7.64 6.19 17.61
CA ALA A 39 -8.01 6.89 18.83
C ALA A 39 -9.53 7.12 18.92
N GLY A 40 -10.16 7.55 17.81
CA GLY A 40 -11.61 7.67 17.71
C GLY A 40 -12.34 6.35 17.97
N ASP A 41 -11.91 5.27 17.29
CA ASP A 41 -12.46 3.92 17.50
C ASP A 41 -12.28 3.43 18.95
N ALA A 42 -11.11 3.66 19.54
CA ALA A 42 -10.84 3.27 20.92
C ALA A 42 -11.79 3.95 21.91
N VAL A 43 -12.00 5.24 21.73
CA VAL A 43 -12.87 6.04 22.62
C VAL A 43 -14.34 5.67 22.42
N THR A 44 -14.82 5.59 21.17
CA THR A 44 -16.23 5.31 20.87
C THR A 44 -16.58 3.84 21.06
N GLY A 45 -15.65 2.94 20.77
CA GLY A 45 -15.79 1.49 20.96
C GLY A 45 -15.64 1.01 22.40
N GLY A 46 -15.50 1.92 23.39
CA GLY A 46 -15.43 1.57 24.81
C GLY A 46 -14.08 0.99 25.23
N PHE A 47 -12.99 1.47 24.66
CA PHE A 47 -11.60 1.09 25.01
C PHE A 47 -11.35 -0.41 24.91
N ARG A 48 -11.82 -1.03 23.81
CA ARG A 48 -11.49 -2.42 23.49
C ARG A 48 -10.00 -2.56 23.23
N ARG A 49 -9.43 -3.67 23.67
CA ARG A 49 -7.99 -3.92 23.54
C ARG A 49 -7.49 -3.75 22.09
N GLU A 50 -8.22 -4.30 21.15
CA GLU A 50 -7.86 -4.29 19.72
C GLU A 50 -7.76 -2.84 19.19
N ASP A 51 -8.71 -2.00 19.53
CA ASP A 51 -8.75 -0.59 19.10
C ASP A 51 -7.67 0.23 19.80
N MET A 52 -7.48 0.02 21.10
CA MET A 52 -6.42 0.66 21.86
C MET A 52 -5.03 0.35 21.28
N PHE A 53 -4.71 -0.92 21.02
CA PHE A 53 -3.40 -1.26 20.51
C PHE A 53 -3.23 -0.97 19.00
N ARG A 54 -4.31 -0.85 18.25
CA ARG A 54 -4.26 -0.27 16.89
C ARG A 54 -3.79 1.19 16.96
N TYR A 55 -4.31 1.97 17.88
CA TYR A 55 -3.88 3.35 18.13
C TYR A 55 -2.44 3.41 18.64
N LEU A 56 -2.10 2.66 19.69
CA LEU A 56 -0.80 2.74 20.36
C LEU A 56 0.36 2.26 19.47
N LYS A 57 0.16 1.21 18.66
CA LYS A 57 1.17 0.63 17.77
C LYS A 57 1.46 1.45 16.50
N THR A 58 0.81 2.58 16.31
CA THR A 58 1.11 3.49 15.19
C THR A 58 2.49 4.17 15.30
N GLY A 59 3.12 4.11 16.48
CA GLY A 59 4.34 4.85 16.80
C GLY A 59 4.11 6.35 17.00
N MET A 60 2.84 6.81 16.94
CA MET A 60 2.47 8.23 17.01
C MET A 60 1.71 8.59 18.28
N ALA A 61 1.41 7.62 19.14
CA ALA A 61 0.71 7.82 20.40
C ALA A 61 1.59 8.39 21.53
N GLY A 62 2.82 8.77 21.22
CA GLY A 62 3.76 9.37 22.17
C GLY A 62 4.41 8.36 23.13
N ILE A 63 4.29 7.06 22.89
CA ILE A 63 4.97 5.98 23.61
C ILE A 63 5.91 5.21 22.69
N THR A 64 6.96 4.60 23.22
CA THR A 64 7.89 3.77 22.44
C THR A 64 7.31 2.38 22.20
N ALA A 65 7.94 1.60 21.29
CA ALA A 65 7.53 0.22 21.03
C ALA A 65 7.67 -0.64 22.30
N GLU A 66 8.76 -0.47 23.06
CA GLU A 66 9.00 -1.20 24.31
C GLU A 66 7.99 -0.83 25.38
N GLU A 67 7.63 0.46 25.50
CA GLU A 67 6.57 0.93 26.39
C GLU A 67 5.21 0.33 25.99
N CYS A 68 4.93 0.24 24.68
CA CYS A 68 3.70 -0.36 24.17
C CYS A 68 3.63 -1.86 24.50
N ASP A 69 4.71 -2.60 24.29
CA ASP A 69 4.79 -4.03 24.58
C ASP A 69 4.62 -4.32 26.09
N LEU A 70 5.26 -3.51 26.94
CA LEU A 70 5.11 -3.62 28.39
C LEU A 70 3.64 -3.40 28.80
N LEU A 71 3.00 -2.38 28.25
CA LEU A 71 1.61 -2.06 28.52
C LEU A 71 0.66 -3.14 28.01
N GLU A 72 0.92 -3.67 26.78
CA GLU A 72 0.09 -4.72 26.17
C GLU A 72 0.12 -6.01 27.00
N ASN A 73 1.30 -6.44 27.44
CA ASN A 73 1.46 -7.62 28.28
C ASN A 73 0.64 -7.49 29.57
N TYR A 74 0.70 -6.33 30.23
CA TYR A 74 -0.08 -6.08 31.44
C TYR A 74 -1.59 -6.08 31.17
N VAL A 75 -2.02 -5.42 30.09
CA VAL A 75 -3.43 -5.34 29.68
C VAL A 75 -4.02 -6.71 29.35
N ILE A 76 -3.25 -7.56 28.66
CA ILE A 76 -3.65 -8.95 28.36
C ILE A 76 -3.76 -9.75 29.64
N LEU A 77 -2.75 -9.69 30.49
CA LEU A 77 -2.67 -10.45 31.73
C LEU A 77 -3.86 -10.18 32.67
N TRP A 78 -4.25 -8.92 32.77
CA TRP A 78 -5.32 -8.47 33.68
C TRP A 78 -6.63 -8.16 32.99
N SER A 79 -6.75 -8.47 31.69
CA SER A 79 -7.98 -8.24 30.90
C SER A 79 -8.52 -6.82 31.03
N ILE A 80 -7.61 -5.83 30.99
CA ILE A 80 -7.96 -4.40 31.14
C ILE A 80 -8.84 -3.97 29.96
N ARG A 81 -9.97 -3.34 30.25
CA ARG A 81 -10.95 -2.87 29.26
C ARG A 81 -11.84 -1.75 29.81
N GLY A 82 -12.49 -1.03 28.89
CA GLY A 82 -13.48 -0.02 29.26
C GLY A 82 -12.91 1.07 30.15
N ASN A 83 -13.70 1.52 31.12
CA ASN A 83 -13.33 2.59 32.04
C ASN A 83 -12.09 2.31 32.90
N MET A 84 -11.57 1.07 32.92
CA MET A 84 -10.31 0.77 33.61
C MET A 84 -9.13 1.58 33.07
N TRP A 85 -9.19 1.97 31.80
CA TRP A 85 -8.18 2.82 31.17
C TRP A 85 -8.20 4.26 31.72
N LEU A 86 -9.40 4.81 31.94
CA LEU A 86 -9.60 6.22 32.24
C LEU A 86 -9.74 6.51 33.75
N ARG A 87 -9.90 5.48 34.60
CA ARG A 87 -9.99 5.66 36.04
C ARG A 87 -8.79 6.44 36.60
N ASP A 88 -9.01 7.24 37.57
CA ASP A 88 -7.95 8.03 38.25
C ASP A 88 -7.06 7.17 39.15
N THR A 89 -7.60 6.06 39.65
CA THR A 89 -6.88 5.11 40.47
C THR A 89 -5.84 4.33 39.68
N GLU A 90 -4.64 4.21 40.24
CA GLU A 90 -3.58 3.39 39.66
C GLU A 90 -3.94 1.90 39.61
N TRP A 91 -3.35 1.20 38.66
CA TRP A 91 -3.40 -0.26 38.63
C TRP A 91 -2.45 -0.82 39.68
N THR A 92 -2.91 -1.80 40.45
CA THR A 92 -2.19 -2.35 41.63
C THR A 92 -1.85 -3.83 41.49
N ALA A 93 -2.32 -4.48 40.41
CA ALA A 93 -2.11 -5.89 40.22
C ALA A 93 -0.65 -6.20 39.85
N ASN A 94 -0.14 -7.38 40.23
CA ASN A 94 1.26 -7.75 40.00
C ASN A 94 1.55 -7.90 38.50
N PRO A 95 2.60 -7.27 37.95
CA PRO A 95 2.91 -7.35 36.53
C PRO A 95 3.29 -8.74 36.00
N ASP A 96 3.65 -9.67 36.89
CA ASP A 96 3.99 -11.05 36.52
C ASP A 96 2.85 -12.06 36.78
N GLY A 97 1.66 -11.58 37.19
CA GLY A 97 0.45 -12.40 37.27
C GLY A 97 -0.05 -12.67 38.69
N TYR A 98 -1.10 -13.49 38.76
CA TYR A 98 -1.77 -13.84 40.00
C TYR A 98 -0.90 -14.75 40.87
N GLY A 99 -0.97 -14.52 42.21
CA GLY A 99 -0.26 -15.36 43.21
C GLY A 99 1.24 -15.12 43.30
N GLN A 100 1.78 -14.13 42.60
CA GLN A 100 3.18 -13.75 42.68
C GLN A 100 3.39 -12.70 43.82
N GLU A 101 4.50 -12.82 44.56
CA GLU A 101 4.87 -11.80 45.56
C GLU A 101 5.32 -10.51 44.88
N MET A 102 4.99 -9.37 45.46
CA MET A 102 5.40 -8.07 44.98
C MET A 102 6.83 -7.75 45.43
N THR A 103 7.81 -8.04 44.58
CA THR A 103 9.21 -7.65 44.82
C THR A 103 9.48 -6.20 44.45
N PRO A 104 10.57 -5.58 44.92
CA PRO A 104 10.94 -4.20 44.52
C PRO A 104 11.03 -4.01 43.02
N GLU A 105 11.58 -4.99 42.25
CA GLU A 105 11.68 -4.91 40.80
C GLU A 105 10.29 -4.95 40.14
N ARG A 106 9.37 -5.78 40.66
CA ARG A 106 7.98 -5.86 40.17
C ARG A 106 7.21 -4.56 40.47
N GLN A 107 7.46 -3.97 41.66
CA GLN A 107 6.89 -2.68 42.01
C GLN A 107 7.36 -1.56 41.08
N GLN A 108 8.65 -1.56 40.73
CA GLN A 108 9.20 -0.61 39.75
C GLN A 108 8.58 -0.79 38.37
N ARG A 109 8.42 -2.06 37.90
CA ARG A 109 7.75 -2.37 36.63
C ARG A 109 6.28 -1.93 36.64
N LEU A 110 5.57 -2.13 37.73
CA LEU A 110 4.19 -1.66 37.88
C LEU A 110 4.09 -0.13 37.84
N ALA A 111 5.03 0.55 38.51
CA ALA A 111 5.11 2.01 38.46
C ALA A 111 5.35 2.50 36.99
N GLU A 112 6.19 1.81 36.25
CA GLU A 112 6.42 2.12 34.86
C GLU A 112 5.16 1.90 33.99
N VAL A 113 4.43 0.79 34.17
CA VAL A 113 3.13 0.54 33.51
C VAL A 113 2.14 1.67 33.82
N ASN A 114 2.04 2.10 35.07
CA ASN A 114 1.16 3.20 35.45
C ASN A 114 1.59 4.56 34.86
N ARG A 115 2.90 4.82 34.79
CA ARG A 115 3.44 6.00 34.09
C ARG A 115 3.02 6.04 32.62
N ILE A 116 3.19 4.92 31.91
CA ILE A 116 2.80 4.80 30.50
C ILE A 116 1.28 4.96 30.36
N ARG A 117 0.52 4.27 31.19
CA ARG A 117 -0.95 4.41 31.23
C ARG A 117 -1.38 5.86 31.42
N GLN A 118 -0.77 6.58 32.37
CA GLN A 118 -1.13 7.98 32.67
C GLN A 118 -0.87 8.88 31.44
N LYS A 119 0.22 8.62 30.70
CA LYS A 119 0.52 9.33 29.47
C LYS A 119 -0.56 9.07 28.40
N VAL A 120 -0.98 7.82 28.21
CA VAL A 120 -2.06 7.45 27.29
C VAL A 120 -3.40 8.05 27.74
N ARG A 121 -3.69 7.98 29.05
CA ARG A 121 -4.91 8.54 29.66
C ARG A 121 -5.01 10.04 29.42
N SER A 122 -3.96 10.79 29.73
CA SER A 122 -3.95 12.25 29.57
C SER A 122 -4.25 12.70 28.15
N THR A 123 -3.85 11.90 27.14
CA THR A 123 -4.11 12.18 25.73
C THR A 123 -5.54 11.79 25.31
N LEU A 124 -6.06 10.63 25.77
CA LEU A 124 -7.35 10.13 25.32
C LEU A 124 -8.55 10.66 26.15
N LEU A 125 -8.34 11.10 27.39
CA LEU A 125 -9.43 11.57 28.24
C LEU A 125 -10.17 12.78 27.65
N PRO A 126 -9.49 13.86 27.24
CA PRO A 126 -10.16 15.01 26.60
C PRO A 126 -10.95 14.62 25.34
N LEU A 127 -10.38 13.74 24.50
CA LEU A 127 -11.05 13.23 23.31
C LEU A 127 -12.30 12.41 23.67
N SER A 128 -12.21 11.58 24.72
CA SER A 128 -13.33 10.77 25.20
C SER A 128 -14.48 11.65 25.69
N ASP A 129 -14.18 12.64 26.53
CA ASP A 129 -15.17 13.55 27.06
C ASP A 129 -15.80 14.39 25.93
N GLY A 130 -14.98 14.92 25.01
CA GLY A 130 -15.46 15.69 23.87
C GLY A 130 -16.36 14.91 22.91
N LEU A 131 -16.03 13.66 22.60
CA LEU A 131 -16.85 12.84 21.71
C LEU A 131 -18.13 12.31 22.34
N LYS A 132 -18.17 12.15 23.68
CA LYS A 132 -19.36 11.67 24.41
C LYS A 132 -20.30 12.78 24.79
N ASP A 133 -19.78 13.89 25.33
CA ASP A 133 -20.58 14.92 25.98
C ASP A 133 -21.10 15.97 25.00
N ARG A 134 -20.49 16.08 23.82
CA ARG A 134 -20.87 17.03 22.79
C ARG A 134 -21.69 16.35 21.71
N PRO A 135 -23.00 16.65 21.57
CA PRO A 135 -23.86 15.93 20.63
C PRO A 135 -23.63 16.33 19.16
N LYS A 136 -23.27 17.60 18.90
CA LYS A 136 -23.19 18.14 17.53
C LYS A 136 -21.94 17.68 16.78
N ALA A 137 -22.10 17.42 15.49
CA ALA A 137 -21.01 17.02 14.61
C ALA A 137 -19.88 18.05 14.55
N ARG A 138 -20.19 19.34 14.58
CA ARG A 138 -19.20 20.43 14.61
C ARG A 138 -18.27 20.33 15.83
N ASP A 139 -18.85 20.13 17.00
CA ASP A 139 -18.07 20.05 18.24
C ASP A 139 -17.16 18.81 18.26
N LYS A 140 -17.62 17.71 17.64
CA LYS A 140 -16.80 16.48 17.49
C LYS A 140 -15.65 16.68 16.49
N ALA A 141 -15.90 17.39 15.38
CA ALA A 141 -14.86 17.71 14.42
C ALA A 141 -13.79 18.62 15.05
N GLU A 142 -14.19 19.63 15.83
CA GLU A 142 -13.30 20.50 16.58
C GLU A 142 -12.44 19.71 17.58
N MET A 143 -13.05 18.81 18.35
CA MET A 143 -12.34 17.99 19.34
C MET A 143 -11.32 17.06 18.68
N LEU A 144 -11.64 16.51 17.51
CA LEU A 144 -10.73 15.65 16.78
C LEU A 144 -9.57 16.45 16.18
N TYR A 145 -9.83 17.68 15.73
CA TYR A 145 -8.80 18.61 15.27
C TYR A 145 -7.83 18.96 16.43
N ILE A 146 -8.37 19.37 17.59
CA ILE A 146 -7.56 19.69 18.78
C ILE A 146 -6.72 18.49 19.18
N PHE A 147 -7.30 17.29 19.24
CA PHE A 147 -6.58 16.06 19.54
C PHE A 147 -5.42 15.79 18.57
N ALA A 148 -5.65 15.98 17.26
CA ALA A 148 -4.62 15.79 16.25
C ALA A 148 -3.48 16.81 16.41
N GLU A 149 -3.80 18.06 16.72
CA GLU A 149 -2.82 19.13 16.90
C GLU A 149 -2.01 18.93 18.19
N GLU A 150 -2.65 18.66 19.33
CA GLU A 150 -1.99 18.39 20.62
C GLU A 150 -1.16 17.09 20.59
N SER A 151 -1.58 16.10 19.80
CA SER A 151 -0.79 14.88 19.57
C SER A 151 0.42 15.12 18.64
N GLY A 152 0.62 16.33 18.11
CA GLY A 152 1.74 16.71 17.27
C GLY A 152 1.71 16.09 15.87
N VAL A 153 0.52 15.75 15.34
CA VAL A 153 0.36 15.17 14.00
C VAL A 153 0.93 16.08 12.91
N PRO A 154 0.65 17.40 12.88
CA PRO A 154 1.19 18.28 11.84
C PRO A 154 2.70 18.27 11.77
N GLN A 155 3.35 18.36 12.95
CA GLN A 155 4.80 18.38 13.05
C GLN A 155 5.42 17.06 12.59
N ARG A 156 4.85 15.93 13.00
CA ARG A 156 5.35 14.60 12.61
C ARG A 156 5.16 14.32 11.13
N LEU A 157 4.06 14.80 10.53
CA LEU A 157 3.86 14.71 9.08
C LEU A 157 4.94 15.46 8.32
N LYS A 158 5.28 16.67 8.78
CA LYS A 158 6.34 17.48 8.20
C LYS A 158 7.71 16.79 8.32
N GLU A 159 8.07 16.32 9.51
CA GLU A 159 9.32 15.60 9.76
C GLU A 159 9.43 14.34 8.89
N THR A 160 8.34 13.57 8.81
CA THR A 160 8.30 12.37 7.96
C THR A 160 8.48 12.73 6.47
N ALA A 161 7.86 13.80 5.99
CA ALA A 161 8.02 14.25 4.61
C ALA A 161 9.47 14.69 4.33
N GLU A 162 10.09 15.42 5.25
CA GLU A 162 11.50 15.84 5.14
C GLU A 162 12.47 14.64 5.14
N ASP A 163 12.21 13.62 5.99
CA ASP A 163 13.00 12.40 6.04
C ASP A 163 12.89 11.59 4.74
N LEU A 164 11.69 11.47 4.20
CA LEU A 164 11.43 10.81 2.93
C LEU A 164 12.13 11.51 1.76
N LEU A 165 12.15 12.85 1.76
CA LEU A 165 12.92 13.63 0.78
C LEU A 165 14.41 13.33 0.88
N ARG A 166 14.96 13.27 2.10
CA ARG A 166 16.38 12.92 2.34
C ARG A 166 16.70 11.51 1.86
N GLN A 167 15.75 10.60 1.90
CA GLN A 167 15.88 9.23 1.39
C GLN A 167 15.66 9.11 -0.12
N GLY A 168 15.40 10.23 -0.83
CA GLY A 168 15.11 10.23 -2.26
C GLY A 168 13.70 9.76 -2.65
N GLN A 169 12.80 9.64 -1.68
CA GLN A 169 11.40 9.19 -1.89
C GLN A 169 10.46 10.39 -2.08
N ALA A 170 10.75 11.21 -3.10
CA ALA A 170 10.05 12.48 -3.32
C ALA A 170 8.53 12.34 -3.50
N GLN A 171 8.07 11.29 -4.19
CA GLN A 171 6.64 11.04 -4.38
C GLN A 171 5.93 10.77 -3.04
N LEU A 172 6.52 9.95 -2.19
CA LEU A 172 5.95 9.63 -0.88
C LEU A 172 5.99 10.84 0.06
N ALA A 173 7.05 11.64 0.00
CA ALA A 173 7.16 12.90 0.74
C ALA A 173 6.03 13.88 0.38
N GLU A 174 5.74 14.02 -0.91
CA GLU A 174 4.65 14.85 -1.40
C GLU A 174 3.28 14.33 -0.90
N GLU A 175 3.07 13.01 -0.86
CA GLU A 175 1.87 12.41 -0.28
C GLU A 175 1.70 12.84 1.19
N TYR A 176 2.75 12.72 2.01
CA TYR A 176 2.70 13.07 3.43
C TYR A 176 2.45 14.56 3.67
N SER A 177 3.01 15.43 2.82
CA SER A 177 2.82 16.88 2.91
C SER A 177 1.36 17.33 2.73
N GLN A 178 0.56 16.57 2.00
CA GLN A 178 -0.83 16.88 1.72
C GLN A 178 -1.82 16.38 2.78
N LEU A 179 -1.43 15.38 3.60
CA LEU A 179 -2.35 14.69 4.51
C LEU A 179 -2.99 15.62 5.54
N TRP A 180 -2.22 16.56 6.09
CA TRP A 180 -2.77 17.51 7.07
C TRP A 180 -3.86 18.39 6.46
N ARG A 181 -3.60 18.94 5.29
CA ARG A 181 -4.58 19.77 4.58
C ARG A 181 -5.85 19.00 4.23
N ILE A 182 -5.70 17.74 3.82
CA ILE A 182 -6.86 16.87 3.51
C ILE A 182 -7.66 16.62 4.79
N LEU A 183 -7.01 16.28 5.89
CA LEU A 183 -7.69 16.05 7.17
C LEU A 183 -8.47 17.29 7.63
N CYS A 184 -7.82 18.45 7.67
CA CYS A 184 -8.49 19.70 8.03
C CYS A 184 -9.67 20.00 7.10
N GLY A 185 -9.48 19.86 5.77
CA GLY A 185 -10.56 20.11 4.81
C GLY A 185 -11.75 19.17 4.97
N VAL A 186 -11.52 17.91 5.36
CA VAL A 186 -12.60 16.95 5.66
C VAL A 186 -13.33 17.33 6.94
N LEU A 187 -12.60 17.69 7.99
CA LEU A 187 -13.21 18.11 9.26
C LEU A 187 -14.01 19.40 9.09
N ASP A 188 -13.51 20.38 8.31
CA ASP A 188 -14.22 21.60 7.97
C ASP A 188 -15.51 21.31 7.20
N GLN A 189 -15.47 20.44 6.18
CA GLN A 189 -16.66 20.03 5.43
C GLN A 189 -17.70 19.33 6.32
N MET A 190 -17.25 18.45 7.21
CA MET A 190 -18.15 17.80 8.16
C MET A 190 -18.78 18.81 9.13
N ALA A 191 -18.01 19.81 9.59
CA ALA A 191 -18.51 20.87 10.46
C ALA A 191 -19.47 21.83 9.72
N GLU A 192 -19.27 22.08 8.43
CA GLU A 192 -20.13 22.93 7.62
C GLU A 192 -21.44 22.23 7.23
N ILE A 193 -21.34 20.99 6.72
CA ILE A 193 -22.50 20.28 6.16
C ILE A 193 -23.34 19.61 7.25
N LEU A 194 -22.68 18.97 8.21
CA LEU A 194 -23.33 18.16 9.26
C LEU A 194 -23.32 18.86 10.62
N GLY A 195 -22.77 20.07 10.72
CA GLY A 195 -22.38 20.69 11.99
C GLY A 195 -23.47 20.77 13.05
N GLU A 196 -24.70 21.03 12.67
CA GLU A 196 -25.85 21.13 13.59
C GLU A 196 -26.52 19.77 13.85
N MET A 197 -26.12 18.70 13.14
CA MET A 197 -26.66 17.35 13.39
C MET A 197 -26.10 16.77 14.69
N GLU A 198 -26.99 16.16 15.44
CA GLU A 198 -26.61 15.35 16.60
C GLU A 198 -26.22 13.96 16.14
N LEU A 199 -24.99 13.57 16.37
CA LEU A 199 -24.41 12.29 16.00
C LEU A 199 -23.80 11.64 17.24
N SER A 200 -23.92 10.33 17.34
CA SER A 200 -23.11 9.57 18.28
C SER A 200 -21.62 9.59 17.86
N GLY A 201 -20.73 9.30 18.77
CA GLY A 201 -19.30 9.21 18.45
C GLY A 201 -19.00 8.15 17.38
N GLU A 202 -19.71 7.02 17.42
CA GLU A 202 -19.57 5.94 16.43
C GLU A 202 -20.05 6.35 15.03
N GLU A 203 -21.18 7.05 14.96
CA GLU A 203 -21.70 7.57 13.70
C GLU A 203 -20.76 8.60 13.10
N PHE A 204 -20.24 9.52 13.90
CA PHE A 204 -19.28 10.52 13.47
C PHE A 204 -18.00 9.85 12.96
N ALA A 205 -17.41 8.89 13.68
CA ALA A 205 -16.21 8.17 13.25
C ALA A 205 -16.43 7.39 11.95
N ARG A 206 -17.60 6.76 11.78
CA ARG A 206 -17.99 6.06 10.54
C ARG A 206 -18.10 7.01 9.35
N LEU A 207 -18.77 8.16 9.53
CA LEU A 207 -18.91 9.19 8.49
C LEU A 207 -17.56 9.79 8.12
N LEU A 208 -16.71 10.13 9.10
CA LEU A 208 -15.36 10.62 8.86
C LEU A 208 -14.55 9.65 8.00
N ARG A 209 -14.59 8.36 8.34
CA ARG A 209 -13.90 7.32 7.56
C ARG A 209 -14.46 7.23 6.13
N LEU A 210 -15.79 7.26 5.97
CA LEU A 210 -16.42 7.24 4.66
C LEU A 210 -15.99 8.43 3.80
N VAL A 211 -15.99 9.64 4.36
CA VAL A 211 -15.56 10.84 3.64
C VAL A 211 -14.08 10.74 3.27
N LEU A 212 -13.22 10.33 4.19
CA LEU A 212 -11.78 10.16 3.94
C LEU A 212 -11.49 9.13 2.83
N THR A 213 -12.32 8.09 2.65
CA THR A 213 -12.13 7.13 1.53
C THR A 213 -12.32 7.76 0.15
N GLN A 214 -13.04 8.90 0.07
CA GLN A 214 -13.25 9.61 -1.20
C GLN A 214 -12.02 10.44 -1.59
N TYR A 215 -11.14 10.73 -0.64
CA TYR A 215 -9.92 11.47 -0.89
C TYR A 215 -8.79 10.54 -1.29
N SER A 216 -8.09 10.92 -2.33
CA SER A 216 -6.85 10.30 -2.74
C SER A 216 -5.79 11.37 -2.86
N VAL A 217 -4.59 11.06 -2.39
CA VAL A 217 -3.47 11.96 -2.62
C VAL A 217 -3.04 11.83 -4.07
N GLY A 218 -3.13 12.95 -4.80
CA GLY A 218 -2.58 13.08 -6.14
C GLY A 218 -1.14 13.58 -6.04
N THR A 219 -0.22 12.87 -6.66
CA THR A 219 1.16 13.33 -6.81
C THR A 219 1.42 13.79 -8.23
N ILE A 220 2.23 14.82 -8.39
CA ILE A 220 2.67 15.32 -9.70
C ILE A 220 4.08 14.78 -9.93
N PRO A 221 4.45 14.37 -11.16
CA PRO A 221 5.81 13.96 -11.46
C PRO A 221 6.81 15.06 -11.06
N ALA A 222 7.75 14.73 -10.19
CA ALA A 222 8.74 15.68 -9.69
C ALA A 222 9.78 16.06 -10.75
N THR A 223 10.02 15.17 -11.72
CA THR A 223 10.97 15.38 -12.82
C THR A 223 10.37 14.90 -14.15
N LEU A 224 10.86 15.46 -15.26
CA LEU A 224 10.47 15.04 -16.60
C LEU A 224 11.22 13.78 -17.06
N ASP A 225 12.37 13.50 -16.48
CA ASP A 225 13.23 12.36 -16.85
C ASP A 225 12.91 11.16 -15.96
N GLN A 226 11.70 10.61 -16.17
CA GLN A 226 11.24 9.41 -15.46
C GLN A 226 10.21 8.63 -16.28
N VAL A 227 10.15 7.33 -16.06
CA VAL A 227 9.14 6.46 -16.66
C VAL A 227 7.81 6.71 -15.97
N LYS A 228 6.78 7.07 -16.74
CA LYS A 228 5.42 7.23 -16.22
C LYS A 228 4.68 5.89 -16.28
N VAL A 229 4.20 5.45 -15.13
CA VAL A 229 3.38 4.24 -14.97
C VAL A 229 1.99 4.65 -14.51
N SER A 230 0.97 4.30 -15.28
CA SER A 230 -0.42 4.69 -14.96
C SER A 230 -1.42 3.59 -15.37
N GLU A 231 -2.63 3.71 -14.85
CA GLU A 231 -3.77 2.95 -15.33
C GLU A 231 -4.29 3.53 -16.66
N LEU A 232 -4.95 2.68 -17.42
CA LEU A 232 -5.52 3.05 -18.72
C LEU A 232 -6.51 4.21 -18.61
N THR A 233 -7.33 4.24 -17.56
CA THR A 233 -8.33 5.25 -17.28
C THR A 233 -7.75 6.61 -16.88
N ARG A 234 -6.48 6.65 -16.47
CA ARG A 234 -5.74 7.85 -16.06
C ARG A 234 -4.75 8.33 -17.11
N ASN A 235 -5.11 8.12 -18.35
CA ASN A 235 -4.23 8.42 -19.46
C ASN A 235 -4.26 9.93 -19.74
N ASP A 236 -3.16 10.64 -19.43
CA ASP A 236 -2.93 11.97 -19.94
C ASP A 236 -2.72 11.85 -21.44
N ARG A 237 -3.53 12.54 -22.22
CA ARG A 237 -3.54 12.49 -23.70
C ARG A 237 -2.28 13.13 -24.31
N HIS A 238 -1.09 12.83 -23.77
CA HIS A 238 0.17 13.32 -24.30
C HIS A 238 0.79 12.26 -25.21
N SER A 239 1.32 12.70 -26.35
CA SER A 239 2.12 11.85 -27.22
C SER A 239 3.38 11.38 -26.48
N VAL A 240 3.63 10.08 -26.50
CA VAL A 240 4.83 9.45 -25.93
C VAL A 240 5.61 8.75 -27.03
N LYS A 241 6.93 8.70 -26.91
CA LYS A 241 7.75 7.99 -27.90
C LYS A 241 7.53 6.48 -27.82
N ARG A 242 7.51 5.93 -26.62
CA ARG A 242 7.41 4.49 -26.37
C ARG A 242 6.36 4.20 -25.32
N LEU A 243 5.47 3.27 -25.65
CA LEU A 243 4.42 2.82 -24.75
C LEU A 243 4.56 1.31 -24.50
N PHE A 244 4.44 0.93 -23.23
CA PHE A 244 4.40 -0.47 -22.79
C PHE A 244 3.03 -0.75 -22.16
N LEU A 245 2.19 -1.51 -22.84
CA LEU A 245 0.91 -1.98 -22.33
C LEU A 245 1.09 -3.37 -21.71
N LEU A 246 0.94 -3.45 -20.38
CA LEU A 246 1.14 -4.69 -19.64
C LEU A 246 -0.19 -5.35 -19.28
N GLY A 247 -0.23 -6.68 -19.31
CA GLY A 247 -1.40 -7.44 -18.89
C GLY A 247 -2.58 -7.39 -19.85
N ALA A 248 -2.33 -7.41 -21.16
CA ALA A 248 -3.38 -7.41 -22.17
C ALA A 248 -4.11 -8.77 -22.25
N ASN A 249 -4.74 -9.20 -21.16
CA ASN A 249 -5.49 -10.44 -21.06
C ASN A 249 -7.00 -10.22 -21.19
N ASP A 250 -7.69 -11.27 -21.56
CA ASP A 250 -9.15 -11.35 -21.55
C ASP A 250 -9.68 -11.08 -20.12
N HIS A 251 -10.82 -10.42 -19.98
CA HIS A 251 -11.40 -9.93 -18.72
C HIS A 251 -10.57 -8.89 -17.93
N VAL A 252 -9.41 -8.50 -18.42
CA VAL A 252 -8.59 -7.40 -17.88
C VAL A 252 -8.60 -6.22 -18.83
N LEU A 253 -8.60 -6.50 -20.13
CA LEU A 253 -8.59 -5.50 -21.18
C LEU A 253 -9.49 -5.96 -22.35
N PRO A 254 -10.70 -5.41 -22.53
CA PRO A 254 -11.38 -4.47 -21.64
C PRO A 254 -11.77 -5.08 -20.31
N GLN A 255 -11.89 -4.26 -19.29
CA GLN A 255 -12.43 -4.68 -18.02
C GLN A 255 -13.95 -4.84 -18.17
N PRO A 256 -14.53 -5.99 -17.77
CA PRO A 256 -15.98 -6.15 -17.80
C PRO A 256 -16.62 -5.09 -16.90
N PRO A 257 -17.77 -4.51 -17.29
CA PRO A 257 -18.46 -3.55 -16.47
C PRO A 257 -18.79 -4.16 -15.11
N SER A 258 -18.38 -3.49 -14.05
CA SER A 258 -18.80 -3.84 -12.69
C SER A 258 -20.25 -3.45 -12.53
N GLY A 259 -21.11 -4.42 -12.28
CA GLY A 259 -22.56 -4.40 -12.08
C GLY A 259 -23.34 -3.08 -12.20
N HIS A 260 -24.55 -3.15 -12.64
CA HIS A 260 -25.41 -2.01 -13.02
C HIS A 260 -25.87 -1.11 -11.84
N GLY A 261 -25.29 -1.23 -10.66
CA GLY A 261 -25.70 -0.42 -9.50
C GLY A 261 -27.10 -0.82 -8.98
N LEU A 262 -27.86 0.16 -8.48
CA LEU A 262 -29.22 -0.04 -7.95
C LEU A 262 -30.31 0.01 -9.04
N LEU A 263 -30.01 0.55 -10.20
CA LEU A 263 -30.94 0.75 -11.30
C LEU A 263 -30.45 0.01 -12.54
N GLU A 264 -31.32 -0.80 -13.12
CA GLU A 264 -31.09 -1.42 -14.42
C GLU A 264 -31.10 -0.37 -15.55
N PRO A 265 -30.46 -0.63 -16.70
CA PRO A 265 -30.40 0.30 -17.82
C PRO A 265 -31.78 0.82 -18.27
N GLU A 266 -32.77 -0.07 -18.34
CA GLU A 266 -34.14 0.25 -18.73
C GLU A 266 -34.84 1.17 -17.72
N GLU A 267 -34.57 0.97 -16.43
CA GLU A 267 -35.12 1.83 -15.37
C GLU A 267 -34.51 3.24 -15.44
N ARG A 268 -33.24 3.34 -15.81
CA ARG A 268 -32.55 4.60 -16.00
C ARG A 268 -33.12 5.39 -17.19
N GLU A 269 -33.40 4.72 -18.31
CA GLU A 269 -34.06 5.36 -19.45
C GLU A 269 -35.43 5.92 -19.11
N VAL A 270 -36.24 5.18 -18.35
CA VAL A 270 -37.57 5.67 -17.89
C VAL A 270 -37.43 6.88 -16.99
N LEU A 271 -36.43 6.94 -16.14
CA LEU A 271 -36.17 8.08 -15.26
C LEU A 271 -35.69 9.30 -16.05
N GLN A 272 -34.81 9.11 -17.04
CA GLN A 272 -34.35 10.18 -17.93
C GLN A 272 -35.51 10.76 -18.77
N GLN A 273 -36.45 9.94 -19.26
CA GLN A 273 -37.64 10.40 -19.98
C GLN A 273 -38.57 11.24 -19.09
N ARG A 274 -38.40 11.20 -17.77
CA ARG A 274 -39.13 12.02 -16.80
C ARG A 274 -38.33 13.22 -16.29
N ASP A 275 -37.30 13.64 -17.03
CA ASP A 275 -36.40 14.76 -16.67
C ASP A 275 -35.66 14.57 -15.32
N ILE A 276 -35.55 13.36 -14.83
CA ILE A 276 -34.75 13.09 -13.66
C ILE A 276 -33.27 12.96 -14.12
N LEU A 277 -32.47 13.96 -13.74
CA LEU A 277 -31.06 14.01 -14.05
C LEU A 277 -30.32 12.87 -13.26
N LEU A 278 -30.03 11.82 -13.96
CA LEU A 278 -29.07 10.79 -13.50
C LEU A 278 -27.70 11.16 -14.05
N SER A 279 -26.63 10.72 -13.38
CA SER A 279 -25.27 10.82 -13.93
C SER A 279 -25.28 10.23 -15.35
N ASP A 280 -24.61 10.93 -16.30
CA ASP A 280 -24.59 10.56 -17.72
C ASP A 280 -24.34 9.07 -17.93
N ALA A 281 -25.42 8.34 -18.17
CA ALA A 281 -25.39 6.96 -18.64
C ALA A 281 -25.31 6.90 -20.19
N ALA A 282 -24.97 8.02 -20.82
CA ALA A 282 -24.97 8.16 -22.27
C ALA A 282 -23.94 7.28 -22.98
N PHE A 283 -22.99 6.68 -22.23
CA PHE A 283 -22.02 5.76 -22.79
C PHE A 283 -22.07 4.45 -22.03
N ASP A 284 -22.22 3.36 -22.77
CA ASP A 284 -21.98 2.02 -22.24
C ASP A 284 -20.58 2.01 -21.59
N PRO A 285 -20.44 1.53 -20.36
CA PRO A 285 -19.13 1.39 -19.69
C PRO A 285 -18.10 0.68 -20.57
N LEU A 286 -18.53 -0.25 -21.43
CA LEU A 286 -17.68 -0.92 -22.40
C LEU A 286 -17.18 0.04 -23.48
N ASP A 287 -18.03 0.94 -23.99
CA ASP A 287 -17.63 1.92 -25.02
C ASP A 287 -16.58 2.89 -24.46
N ASN A 288 -16.75 3.34 -23.22
CA ASN A 288 -15.74 4.16 -22.53
C ASN A 288 -14.41 3.42 -22.39
N GLU A 289 -14.45 2.15 -22.02
CA GLU A 289 -13.24 1.34 -21.90
C GLU A 289 -12.55 1.14 -23.27
N LEU A 290 -13.32 0.87 -24.31
CA LEU A 290 -12.82 0.77 -25.68
C LEU A 290 -12.22 2.09 -26.18
N GLN A 291 -12.83 3.22 -25.84
CA GLN A 291 -12.30 4.54 -26.17
C GLN A 291 -10.98 4.83 -25.44
N ASN A 292 -10.87 4.45 -24.16
CA ASN A 292 -9.64 4.55 -23.38
C ASN A 292 -8.52 3.67 -23.97
N ILE A 293 -8.85 2.44 -24.38
CA ILE A 293 -7.92 1.53 -25.07
C ILE A 293 -7.43 2.16 -26.37
N TYR A 294 -8.34 2.66 -27.19
CA TYR A 294 -8.00 3.32 -28.45
C TYR A 294 -7.08 4.53 -28.21
N ALA A 295 -7.46 5.41 -27.29
CA ALA A 295 -6.68 6.59 -26.96
C ALA A 295 -5.27 6.22 -26.45
N CYS A 296 -5.14 5.15 -25.67
CA CYS A 296 -3.86 4.65 -25.19
C CYS A 296 -2.99 4.11 -26.35
N LEU A 297 -3.55 3.27 -27.20
CA LEU A 297 -2.81 2.66 -28.33
C LEU A 297 -2.41 3.68 -29.41
N ALA A 298 -3.09 4.81 -29.49
CA ALA A 298 -2.79 5.91 -30.42
C ALA A 298 -1.72 6.89 -29.91
N GLN A 299 -1.25 6.77 -28.67
CA GLN A 299 -0.29 7.72 -28.08
C GLN A 299 1.16 7.54 -28.55
N PRO A 300 1.70 6.32 -28.72
CA PRO A 300 3.10 6.16 -29.05
C PRO A 300 3.41 6.64 -30.46
N SER A 301 4.48 7.45 -30.59
CA SER A 301 4.95 7.96 -31.89
C SER A 301 6.01 7.07 -32.53
N GLU A 302 6.73 6.24 -31.74
CA GLU A 302 7.82 5.41 -32.23
C GLU A 302 7.57 3.90 -32.00
N HIS A 303 7.26 3.51 -30.76
CA HIS A 303 7.15 2.10 -30.40
C HIS A 303 5.97 1.82 -29.47
N LEU A 304 5.22 0.77 -29.80
CA LEU A 304 4.20 0.17 -28.94
C LEU A 304 4.62 -1.25 -28.59
N THR A 305 4.69 -1.55 -27.32
CA THR A 305 4.91 -2.91 -26.81
C THR A 305 3.68 -3.36 -26.04
N VAL A 306 3.06 -4.46 -26.46
CA VAL A 306 1.91 -5.06 -25.77
C VAL A 306 2.32 -6.41 -25.21
N SER A 307 2.10 -6.62 -23.92
CA SER A 307 2.47 -7.89 -23.27
C SER A 307 1.30 -8.48 -22.49
N TYR A 308 1.25 -9.80 -22.46
CA TYR A 308 0.26 -10.53 -21.66
C TYR A 308 0.87 -11.81 -21.10
N PRO A 309 0.60 -12.17 -19.84
CA PRO A 309 0.96 -13.48 -19.29
C PRO A 309 0.04 -14.56 -19.87
N VAL A 310 0.59 -15.77 -20.07
CA VAL A 310 -0.17 -16.94 -20.51
C VAL A 310 -0.63 -17.80 -19.36
N THR A 311 -0.11 -17.55 -18.16
CA THR A 311 -0.50 -18.22 -16.91
C THR A 311 -0.59 -17.23 -15.78
N ASP A 312 -1.51 -17.47 -14.85
CA ASP A 312 -1.59 -16.75 -13.57
C ASP A 312 -0.53 -17.25 -12.56
N HIS A 313 -0.55 -16.68 -11.36
CA HIS A 313 0.36 -17.04 -10.27
C HIS A 313 0.11 -18.45 -9.70
N ASN A 314 -1.07 -19.05 -9.95
CA ASN A 314 -1.44 -20.41 -9.54
C ASN A 314 -1.19 -21.45 -10.65
N GLY A 315 -0.72 -21.01 -11.83
CA GLY A 315 -0.52 -21.88 -13.00
C GLY A 315 -1.78 -22.04 -13.87
N GLY A 316 -2.87 -21.32 -13.58
CA GLY A 316 -4.07 -21.27 -14.41
C GLY A 316 -3.77 -20.61 -15.77
N GLN A 317 -4.32 -21.16 -16.86
CA GLN A 317 -4.13 -20.60 -18.20
C GLN A 317 -4.90 -19.30 -18.37
N LEU A 318 -4.21 -18.28 -18.88
CA LEU A 318 -4.78 -16.99 -19.25
C LEU A 318 -4.86 -16.84 -20.76
N ARG A 319 -5.90 -16.17 -21.23
CA ARG A 319 -6.11 -15.89 -22.65
C ARG A 319 -5.72 -14.45 -22.98
N PRO A 320 -5.13 -14.19 -24.16
CA PRO A 320 -4.91 -12.83 -24.63
C PRO A 320 -6.23 -12.12 -24.90
N SER A 321 -6.24 -10.81 -24.64
CA SER A 321 -7.34 -9.92 -24.99
C SER A 321 -7.67 -9.97 -26.50
N PHE A 322 -8.91 -9.67 -26.86
CA PHE A 322 -9.28 -9.49 -28.26
C PHE A 322 -8.51 -8.34 -28.94
N VAL A 323 -8.03 -7.36 -28.17
CA VAL A 323 -7.19 -6.25 -28.65
C VAL A 323 -5.90 -6.78 -29.28
N VAL A 324 -5.26 -7.78 -28.68
CA VAL A 324 -4.08 -8.44 -29.22
C VAL A 324 -4.38 -9.05 -30.59
N ARG A 325 -5.48 -9.80 -30.70
CA ARG A 325 -5.91 -10.41 -31.98
C ARG A 325 -6.24 -9.36 -33.03
N ARG A 326 -6.78 -8.21 -32.61
CA ARG A 326 -7.07 -7.09 -33.52
C ARG A 326 -5.78 -6.46 -34.05
N LEU A 327 -4.75 -6.31 -33.20
CA LEU A 327 -3.43 -5.84 -33.59
C LEU A 327 -2.76 -6.82 -34.57
N GLU A 328 -2.81 -8.11 -34.35
CA GLU A 328 -2.30 -9.15 -35.27
C GLU A 328 -2.96 -9.08 -36.64
N ARG A 329 -4.27 -8.78 -36.71
CA ARG A 329 -5.00 -8.61 -37.97
C ARG A 329 -4.64 -7.30 -38.69
N LEU A 330 -4.41 -6.21 -37.96
CA LEU A 330 -4.05 -4.91 -38.51
C LEU A 330 -2.61 -4.89 -39.03
N PHE A 331 -1.75 -5.69 -38.43
CA PHE A 331 -0.33 -5.79 -38.80
C PHE A 331 0.03 -7.23 -39.17
N PRO A 332 -0.28 -7.66 -40.43
CA PRO A 332 0.06 -9.00 -40.87
C PRO A 332 1.58 -9.21 -40.82
N GLY A 333 2.02 -10.26 -40.18
CA GLY A 333 3.45 -10.53 -39.94
C GLY A 333 3.93 -10.22 -38.55
N LEU A 334 3.09 -9.61 -37.73
CA LEU A 334 3.35 -9.46 -36.29
C LEU A 334 3.24 -10.83 -35.62
N MET A 335 4.35 -11.32 -35.07
CA MET A 335 4.39 -12.60 -34.36
C MET A 335 4.63 -12.35 -32.89
N PRO A 336 3.84 -12.98 -32.00
CA PRO A 336 4.12 -12.93 -30.56
C PRO A 336 5.49 -13.55 -30.26
N GLU A 337 6.36 -12.77 -29.62
CA GLU A 337 7.65 -13.25 -29.18
C GLU A 337 7.56 -13.71 -27.72
N ARG A 338 8.17 -14.86 -27.42
CA ARG A 338 8.44 -15.21 -26.03
C ARG A 338 9.57 -14.33 -25.52
N GLU A 339 9.36 -13.70 -24.38
CA GLU A 339 10.43 -12.97 -23.72
C GLU A 339 11.57 -13.96 -23.40
N THR A 340 12.70 -13.78 -24.06
CA THR A 340 13.97 -14.32 -23.62
C THR A 340 14.53 -13.33 -22.62
N VAL A 341 14.87 -13.80 -21.40
CA VAL A 341 15.45 -12.96 -20.35
C VAL A 341 16.66 -12.22 -20.92
N ARG A 342 16.55 -10.90 -21.06
CA ARG A 342 17.68 -10.05 -21.43
C ARG A 342 18.36 -9.59 -20.14
N LEU A 343 19.60 -9.99 -19.99
CA LEU A 343 20.43 -9.63 -18.84
C LEU A 343 20.93 -8.20 -19.01
N LEU A 344 20.17 -7.26 -18.48
CA LEU A 344 20.45 -5.83 -18.63
C LEU A 344 21.34 -5.27 -17.53
N THR A 345 21.33 -5.88 -16.34
CA THR A 345 22.12 -5.46 -15.20
C THR A 345 22.84 -6.63 -14.54
N PRO A 346 24.00 -6.40 -13.87
CA PRO A 346 24.70 -7.44 -13.13
C PRO A 346 23.84 -8.14 -12.07
N ALA A 347 22.92 -7.39 -11.44
CA ALA A 347 22.00 -7.91 -10.42
C ALA A 347 21.04 -8.95 -11.01
N VAL A 348 20.41 -8.64 -12.15
CA VAL A 348 19.50 -9.55 -12.87
C VAL A 348 20.25 -10.77 -13.39
N ALA A 349 21.45 -10.56 -13.93
CA ALA A 349 22.30 -11.65 -14.41
C ALA A 349 22.73 -12.61 -13.31
N LEU A 350 23.03 -12.09 -12.10
CA LEU A 350 23.38 -12.89 -10.94
C LEU A 350 22.18 -13.69 -10.41
N GLU A 351 20.99 -13.10 -10.43
CA GLU A 351 19.73 -13.77 -10.07
C GLU A 351 19.44 -14.95 -11.01
N GLU A 352 19.55 -14.74 -12.34
CA GLU A 352 19.41 -15.81 -13.32
C GLU A 352 20.49 -16.89 -13.18
N ALA A 353 21.75 -16.51 -12.95
CA ALA A 353 22.82 -17.45 -12.68
C ALA A 353 22.52 -18.35 -11.46
N SER A 354 21.79 -17.83 -10.48
CA SER A 354 21.39 -18.59 -9.28
C SER A 354 20.35 -19.67 -9.57
N GLN A 355 19.54 -19.50 -10.62
CA GLN A 355 18.52 -20.48 -11.01
C GLN A 355 19.13 -21.66 -11.77
N GLU A 356 20.17 -21.41 -12.58
CA GLU A 356 20.86 -22.43 -13.38
C GLU A 356 22.33 -22.56 -12.99
N MET A 357 22.56 -23.07 -11.77
CA MET A 357 23.92 -23.30 -11.26
C MET A 357 24.70 -24.28 -12.13
N GLY A 358 25.85 -23.84 -12.60
CA GLY A 358 26.69 -24.59 -13.56
C GLY A 358 26.46 -24.23 -15.03
N GLY A 359 25.46 -23.40 -15.33
CA GLY A 359 25.22 -22.83 -16.65
C GLY A 359 26.27 -21.82 -17.09
N SER A 360 26.10 -21.26 -18.27
CA SER A 360 27.05 -20.30 -18.86
C SER A 360 27.22 -19.03 -18.03
N LEU A 361 26.13 -18.49 -17.48
CA LEU A 361 26.13 -17.32 -16.62
C LEU A 361 26.80 -17.58 -15.28
N TRP A 362 26.53 -18.72 -14.65
CA TRP A 362 27.22 -19.11 -13.43
C TRP A 362 28.73 -19.13 -13.62
N ARG A 363 29.22 -19.75 -14.71
CA ARG A 363 30.65 -19.79 -15.05
C ARG A 363 31.24 -18.39 -15.32
N TYR A 364 30.47 -17.50 -15.92
CA TYR A 364 30.91 -16.12 -16.15
C TYR A 364 31.15 -15.39 -14.83
N PHE A 365 30.23 -15.50 -13.86
CA PHE A 365 30.39 -14.88 -12.54
C PHE A 365 31.41 -15.60 -11.67
N ALA A 366 31.52 -16.92 -11.77
CA ALA A 366 32.50 -17.71 -11.00
C ALA A 366 33.96 -17.37 -11.32
N GLY A 367 34.22 -16.84 -12.52
CA GLY A 367 35.54 -16.35 -12.91
C GLY A 367 35.92 -14.95 -12.38
N ARG A 368 35.04 -14.30 -11.58
CA ARG A 368 35.24 -12.94 -11.07
C ARG A 368 35.28 -12.92 -9.55
N GLU A 369 36.39 -12.43 -8.98
CA GLU A 369 36.61 -12.41 -7.52
C GLU A 369 35.53 -11.63 -6.76
N GLU A 370 35.01 -10.54 -7.33
CA GLU A 370 33.97 -9.69 -6.74
C GLU A 370 32.67 -10.43 -6.42
N TYR A 371 32.36 -11.51 -7.15
CA TYR A 371 31.16 -12.31 -6.96
C TYR A 371 31.39 -13.64 -6.22
N ALA A 372 32.64 -13.99 -5.93
CA ALA A 372 33.00 -15.28 -5.32
C ALA A 372 32.26 -15.54 -3.99
N GLY A 373 32.17 -14.55 -3.11
CA GLY A 373 31.45 -14.65 -1.85
C GLY A 373 29.94 -14.87 -2.02
N THR A 374 29.34 -14.16 -2.96
CA THR A 374 27.90 -14.26 -3.26
C THR A 374 27.54 -15.62 -3.86
N LEU A 375 28.35 -16.11 -4.80
CA LEU A 375 28.16 -17.43 -5.40
C LEU A 375 28.35 -18.56 -4.39
N ALA A 376 29.33 -18.46 -3.51
CA ALA A 376 29.54 -19.41 -2.43
C ALA A 376 28.36 -19.47 -1.45
N ALA A 377 27.78 -18.30 -1.12
CA ALA A 377 26.58 -18.21 -0.28
C ALA A 377 25.36 -18.85 -0.95
N MET A 378 25.16 -18.63 -2.25
CA MET A 378 24.08 -19.23 -3.05
C MET A 378 24.22 -20.75 -3.12
N GLU A 379 25.43 -21.27 -3.35
CA GLU A 379 25.71 -22.70 -3.39
C GLU A 379 25.42 -23.37 -2.05
N ARG A 380 25.84 -22.76 -0.92
CA ARG A 380 25.51 -23.24 0.43
C ARG A 380 24.03 -23.23 0.71
N ALA A 381 23.31 -22.17 0.36
CA ALA A 381 21.85 -22.08 0.53
C ALA A 381 21.15 -23.22 -0.22
N ARG A 382 21.61 -23.56 -1.43
CA ARG A 382 21.11 -24.69 -2.22
C ARG A 382 21.40 -26.05 -1.57
N GLN A 383 22.59 -26.22 -1.02
CA GLN A 383 22.98 -27.48 -0.33
C GLN A 383 22.16 -27.69 0.93
N LEU A 384 21.89 -26.63 1.72
CA LEU A 384 20.98 -26.66 2.88
C LEU A 384 19.55 -27.06 2.47
N ARG A 385 19.01 -26.50 1.40
CA ARG A 385 17.68 -26.86 0.88
C ARG A 385 17.59 -28.29 0.40
N ARG A 386 18.68 -28.87 -0.08
CA ARG A 386 18.74 -30.28 -0.50
C ARG A 386 19.01 -31.26 0.65
N GLY A 387 19.07 -30.79 1.90
CA GLY A 387 19.32 -31.59 3.08
C GLY A 387 20.74 -32.18 3.16
N ARG A 388 21.68 -31.63 2.38
CA ARG A 388 23.07 -32.11 2.33
C ARG A 388 23.97 -31.49 3.40
N LEU A 389 23.54 -30.44 4.08
CA LEU A 389 24.22 -29.78 5.19
C LEU A 389 23.30 -29.63 6.39
N SER A 390 23.85 -29.76 7.61
CA SER A 390 23.06 -29.49 8.82
C SER A 390 22.80 -28.03 9.01
N PRO A 391 21.66 -27.65 9.67
CA PRO A 391 21.32 -26.25 9.95
C PRO A 391 22.39 -25.49 10.74
N ALA A 392 23.15 -26.15 11.59
CA ALA A 392 24.20 -25.53 12.41
C ALA A 392 25.37 -24.97 11.57
N ALA A 393 25.65 -25.55 10.39
CA ALA A 393 26.68 -25.05 9.48
C ALA A 393 26.22 -23.74 8.75
N GLY A 394 24.94 -23.43 8.76
CA GLY A 394 24.36 -22.22 8.12
C GLY A 394 24.38 -20.97 9.01
N GLN A 395 24.37 -21.15 10.35
CA GLN A 395 24.28 -20.01 11.29
C GLN A 395 25.54 -19.13 11.31
N SER A 396 26.70 -19.68 10.98
CA SER A 396 27.95 -18.90 10.93
C SER A 396 28.04 -17.87 9.79
N LEU A 397 27.14 -17.92 8.83
CA LEU A 397 27.16 -17.05 7.63
C LEU A 397 26.21 -15.84 7.69
N TYR A 398 25.26 -15.83 8.63
CA TYR A 398 24.33 -14.71 8.79
C TYR A 398 24.89 -13.54 9.59
N GLY A 399 26.14 -13.62 10.02
CA GLY A 399 26.83 -12.56 10.78
C GLY A 399 27.29 -11.34 9.96
N THR A 400 27.17 -11.36 8.64
CA THR A 400 27.54 -10.22 7.77
C THR A 400 26.31 -9.75 7.00
N ARG A 401 25.73 -8.66 7.47
CA ARG A 401 24.70 -7.80 6.89
C ARG A 401 24.37 -8.05 5.41
N MET A 402 23.39 -8.91 5.13
CA MET A 402 22.50 -8.77 3.98
C MET A 402 21.11 -9.23 4.41
N GLY A 403 20.24 -8.26 4.69
CA GLY A 403 18.86 -8.48 5.08
C GLY A 403 17.98 -8.91 3.89
N MET A 404 18.14 -10.16 3.46
CA MET A 404 17.17 -10.83 2.60
C MET A 404 16.52 -11.97 3.36
N SER A 405 15.27 -11.77 3.78
CA SER A 405 14.53 -12.81 4.48
C SER A 405 14.23 -14.01 3.55
N ALA A 406 14.30 -15.21 4.10
CA ALA A 406 14.04 -16.47 3.37
C ALA A 406 12.64 -16.56 2.73
N SER A 407 11.67 -15.77 3.20
CA SER A 407 10.32 -15.70 2.67
C SER A 407 10.21 -15.02 1.28
N ARG A 408 11.18 -14.19 0.89
CA ARG A 408 11.22 -13.60 -0.46
C ARG A 408 11.69 -14.57 -1.54
N MET A 409 12.43 -15.60 -1.19
CA MET A 409 12.92 -16.58 -2.18
C MET A 409 11.86 -17.60 -2.62
N ASP A 410 10.83 -17.88 -1.82
CA ASP A 410 9.75 -18.80 -2.20
C ASP A 410 8.71 -18.19 -3.13
N ILE A 411 8.57 -16.85 -3.11
CA ILE A 411 7.69 -16.11 -4.04
C ILE A 411 8.21 -16.17 -5.49
N PHE A 412 9.53 -16.32 -5.69
CA PHE A 412 10.11 -16.39 -7.03
C PHE A 412 10.04 -17.78 -7.69
N ARG A 413 9.74 -18.83 -6.95
CA ARG A 413 9.71 -20.21 -7.48
C ARG A 413 8.50 -20.53 -8.36
N SER A 414 7.42 -19.78 -8.26
CA SER A 414 6.18 -20.00 -9.03
C SER A 414 6.05 -19.12 -10.30
N ARG A 415 6.99 -18.22 -10.56
CA ARG A 415 6.90 -17.28 -11.67
C ARG A 415 7.68 -17.71 -12.90
N ARG A 416 7.25 -18.79 -13.58
CA ARG A 416 7.41 -18.87 -15.04
C ARG A 416 6.34 -18.00 -15.68
N LEU A 417 6.47 -16.70 -15.55
CA LEU A 417 5.74 -15.73 -16.35
C LEU A 417 6.31 -15.83 -17.78
N VAL A 418 5.69 -16.66 -18.61
CA VAL A 418 5.91 -16.61 -20.05
C VAL A 418 5.20 -15.34 -20.53
N ARG A 419 5.94 -14.27 -20.74
CA ARG A 419 5.45 -13.05 -21.38
C ARG A 419 5.64 -13.20 -22.86
N MET A 420 4.59 -12.96 -23.65
CA MET A 420 4.70 -12.77 -25.08
C MET A 420 4.76 -11.26 -25.36
N LEU A 421 5.78 -10.81 -26.03
CA LEU A 421 5.96 -9.42 -26.44
C LEU A 421 5.55 -9.26 -27.91
N LEU A 422 4.62 -8.35 -28.17
CA LEU A 422 4.31 -7.86 -29.49
C LEU A 422 4.97 -6.49 -29.65
N THR A 423 5.99 -6.38 -30.49
CA THR A 423 6.63 -5.11 -30.81
C THR A 423 6.11 -4.60 -32.13
N VAL A 424 5.39 -3.50 -32.12
CA VAL A 424 4.94 -2.80 -33.34
C VAL A 424 5.87 -1.61 -33.57
N SER A 425 6.67 -1.67 -34.62
CA SER A 425 7.42 -0.49 -35.10
C SER A 425 6.48 0.33 -35.97
N THR A 426 6.24 1.58 -35.62
CA THR A 426 5.50 2.49 -36.50
C THR A 426 6.39 2.87 -37.69
N TRP A 427 6.02 2.40 -38.85
CA TRP A 427 6.55 2.96 -40.08
C TRP A 427 5.90 4.31 -40.33
N SER A 428 6.70 5.36 -40.45
CA SER A 428 6.23 6.64 -40.92
C SER A 428 5.64 6.49 -42.30
N LEU A 429 4.34 6.68 -42.44
CA LEU A 429 3.75 6.97 -43.73
C LEU A 429 4.24 8.36 -44.16
N SER A 430 5.19 8.39 -45.08
CA SER A 430 5.53 9.57 -45.88
C SER A 430 4.45 9.80 -46.92
#